data_7dc31ce40cd34aedbc4cf77572e1cbe9
#
_entry.id   7dc31ce40cd34aedbc4cf77572e1cbe9
#
_cell.length_a   1.000
_cell.length_b   1.000
_cell.length_c   1.000
_cell.angle_alpha   90.00
_cell.angle_beta   90.00
_cell.angle_gamma   90.00
#
_symmetry.space_group_name_H-M   'P 1'
#
loop_
_entity.id
_entity.type
_entity.pdbx_description
1 polymer ?
#
loop_
_entity_poly.entity_id
_entity_poly.type
_entity_poly.pdbx_seq_one_letter_code
_entity_poly.pdbx_strand_id
1 'polypeptide(L)'
;VTIMQMNEGLDTGDILTQKIVPITAEDTGESLFDKLCEAGGQLLLETLPKLENGSITPVKQDESKSSYAKMLTKELGHIDFSGSAVEIERLIRGLNSWPSAYTKYEGKTLKIWKSRVAENSEKEQQQKPGTIVRVTDDSIYVQTGDGVLELLEVQLEGKKRMQVKDFLLGHRPQAGTVLG
;
A
#
# COMPACT_ATOMS: atom_id res chain seq x y z
N VAL A 1 -5.98 -10.94 12.98
CA VAL A 1 -7.09 -10.31 13.71
C VAL A 1 -7.11 -10.83 15.13
N THR A 2 -7.34 -9.96 16.11
CA THR A 2 -7.40 -10.31 17.52
C THR A 2 -8.74 -9.88 18.10
N ILE A 3 -9.40 -10.77 18.82
CA ILE A 3 -10.51 -10.41 19.73
C ILE A 3 -9.89 -10.25 21.12
N MET A 4 -10.11 -9.11 21.74
CA MET A 4 -9.56 -8.79 23.06
C MET A 4 -10.64 -8.34 24.04
N GLN A 5 -10.37 -8.51 25.32
CA GLN A 5 -11.16 -7.90 26.41
C GLN A 5 -10.72 -6.45 26.55
N MET A 6 -11.61 -5.49 26.26
CA MET A 6 -11.28 -4.06 26.38
C MET A 6 -10.95 -3.66 27.82
N ASN A 7 -9.99 -2.78 27.96
CA ASN A 7 -9.63 -2.08 29.20
C ASN A 7 -9.53 -0.56 28.96
N GLU A 8 -8.98 0.20 29.88
CA GLU A 8 -8.88 1.67 29.81
C GLU A 8 -7.84 2.16 28.77
N GLY A 9 -6.87 1.30 28.41
CA GLY A 9 -5.82 1.65 27.45
C GLY A 9 -6.24 1.44 26.00
N LEU A 10 -5.51 2.07 25.08
CA LEU A 10 -5.70 1.87 23.63
C LEU A 10 -5.13 0.52 23.23
N ASP A 11 -5.99 -0.42 22.84
CA ASP A 11 -5.67 -1.76 22.37
C ASP A 11 -4.76 -2.58 23.32
N THR A 12 -4.83 -2.32 24.62
CA THR A 12 -3.98 -2.96 25.66
C THR A 12 -4.67 -4.11 26.40
N GLY A 13 -5.91 -4.42 26.04
CA GLY A 13 -6.71 -5.47 26.70
C GLY A 13 -6.18 -6.88 26.46
N ASP A 14 -6.58 -7.81 27.32
CA ASP A 14 -6.14 -9.20 27.22
C ASP A 14 -6.66 -9.88 25.97
N ILE A 15 -5.82 -10.68 25.31
CA ILE A 15 -6.16 -11.43 24.10
C ILE A 15 -7.11 -12.57 24.48
N LEU A 16 -8.26 -12.63 23.82
CA LEU A 16 -9.22 -13.74 23.92
C LEU A 16 -8.96 -14.79 22.85
N THR A 17 -8.94 -14.37 21.57
CA THR A 17 -8.66 -15.26 20.44
C THR A 17 -7.94 -14.50 19.32
N GLN A 18 -7.23 -15.24 18.47
CA GLN A 18 -6.52 -14.68 17.32
C GLN A 18 -6.71 -15.53 16.06
N LYS A 19 -6.74 -14.89 14.92
CA LYS A 19 -6.72 -15.52 13.59
C LYS A 19 -5.66 -14.86 12.71
N ILE A 20 -4.74 -15.65 12.18
CA ILE A 20 -3.72 -15.17 11.25
C ILE A 20 -4.35 -15.09 9.86
N VAL A 21 -4.19 -13.92 9.21
CA VAL A 21 -4.59 -13.70 7.81
C VAL A 21 -3.31 -13.40 7.04
N PRO A 22 -2.92 -14.22 6.04
CA PRO A 22 -1.72 -13.99 5.27
C PRO A 22 -1.91 -12.77 4.36
N ILE A 23 -0.86 -11.94 4.26
CA ILE A 23 -0.75 -10.86 3.29
C ILE A 23 0.05 -11.37 2.09
N THR A 24 -0.58 -11.42 0.93
CA THR A 24 0.05 -11.89 -0.31
C THR A 24 0.68 -10.75 -1.10
N ALA A 25 1.44 -11.08 -2.13
CA ALA A 25 2.01 -10.08 -3.04
C ALA A 25 0.93 -9.32 -3.85
N GLU A 26 -0.25 -9.90 -4.00
CA GLU A 26 -1.37 -9.31 -4.74
C GLU A 26 -2.29 -8.45 -3.87
N ASP A 27 -2.12 -8.49 -2.54
CA ASP A 27 -3.00 -7.75 -1.65
C ASP A 27 -2.75 -6.24 -1.72
N THR A 28 -3.85 -5.50 -1.81
CA THR A 28 -3.88 -4.05 -1.58
C THR A 28 -4.36 -3.74 -0.16
N GLY A 29 -4.24 -2.49 0.27
CA GLY A 29 -4.83 -2.05 1.54
C GLY A 29 -6.33 -2.34 1.61
N GLU A 30 -7.06 -2.12 0.50
CA GLU A 30 -8.50 -2.40 0.40
C GLU A 30 -8.82 -3.90 0.48
N SER A 31 -8.15 -4.73 -0.32
CA SER A 31 -8.42 -6.18 -0.30
C SER A 31 -8.06 -6.82 1.05
N LEU A 32 -7.00 -6.33 1.69
CA LEU A 32 -6.63 -6.78 3.04
C LEU A 32 -7.68 -6.35 4.07
N PHE A 33 -8.19 -5.12 3.97
CA PHE A 33 -9.28 -4.65 4.84
C PHE A 33 -10.49 -5.56 4.77
N ASP A 34 -10.94 -5.92 3.56
CA ASP A 34 -12.08 -6.83 3.36
C ASP A 34 -11.82 -8.21 3.98
N LYS A 35 -10.63 -8.79 3.75
CA LYS A 35 -10.23 -10.06 4.36
C LYS A 35 -10.24 -10.00 5.90
N LEU A 36 -9.75 -8.90 6.47
CA LEU A 36 -9.71 -8.72 7.91
C LEU A 36 -11.10 -8.51 8.52
N CYS A 37 -11.98 -7.79 7.82
CA CYS A 37 -13.39 -7.63 8.23
C CYS A 37 -14.11 -8.96 8.29
N GLU A 38 -14.00 -9.78 7.25
CA GLU A 38 -14.61 -11.10 7.21
C GLU A 38 -14.06 -12.02 8.31
N ALA A 39 -12.73 -12.10 8.41
CA ALA A 39 -12.05 -12.91 9.41
C ALA A 39 -12.40 -12.49 10.85
N GLY A 40 -12.51 -11.18 11.09
CA GLY A 40 -12.88 -10.62 12.39
C GLY A 40 -14.30 -10.94 12.80
N GLY A 41 -15.25 -10.78 11.87
CA GLY A 41 -16.65 -11.12 12.11
C GLY A 41 -16.84 -12.60 12.46
N GLN A 42 -16.24 -13.50 11.69
CA GLN A 42 -16.26 -14.94 11.96
C GLN A 42 -15.61 -15.28 13.30
N LEU A 43 -14.43 -14.74 13.58
CA LEU A 43 -13.70 -14.98 14.83
C LEU A 43 -14.49 -14.49 16.05
N LEU A 44 -15.19 -13.36 15.94
CA LEU A 44 -16.03 -12.84 17.01
C LEU A 44 -17.19 -13.79 17.32
N LEU A 45 -17.90 -14.28 16.29
CA LEU A 45 -18.99 -15.24 16.46
C LEU A 45 -18.53 -16.56 17.12
N GLU A 46 -17.32 -17.01 16.83
CA GLU A 46 -16.72 -18.20 17.45
C GLU A 46 -16.27 -17.94 18.89
N THR A 47 -15.92 -16.67 19.23
CA THR A 47 -15.36 -16.30 20.53
C THR A 47 -16.43 -16.07 21.58
N LEU A 48 -17.54 -15.42 21.22
CA LEU A 48 -18.60 -15.04 22.18
C LEU A 48 -19.17 -16.23 22.98
N PRO A 49 -19.55 -17.38 22.36
CA PRO A 49 -20.02 -18.54 23.15
C PRO A 49 -18.96 -19.11 24.10
N LYS A 50 -17.69 -19.07 23.71
CA LYS A 50 -16.59 -19.55 24.54
C LYS A 50 -16.32 -18.62 25.71
N LEU A 51 -16.51 -17.30 25.52
CA LEU A 51 -16.42 -16.33 26.60
C LEU A 51 -17.58 -16.51 27.60
N GLU A 52 -18.81 -16.70 27.09
CA GLU A 52 -20.02 -16.90 27.90
C GLU A 52 -19.92 -18.14 28.78
N ASN A 53 -19.45 -19.26 28.24
CA ASN A 53 -19.30 -20.53 28.98
C ASN A 53 -17.99 -20.65 29.79
N GLY A 54 -17.15 -19.60 29.82
CA GLY A 54 -15.90 -19.55 30.59
C GLY A 54 -14.78 -20.45 30.04
N SER A 55 -14.86 -20.93 28.80
CA SER A 55 -13.83 -21.81 28.21
C SER A 55 -12.62 -21.07 27.63
N ILE A 56 -12.61 -19.73 27.64
CA ILE A 56 -11.47 -18.92 27.24
C ILE A 56 -10.66 -18.49 28.47
N THR A 57 -9.36 -18.67 28.39
CA THR A 57 -8.42 -18.06 29.34
C THR A 57 -7.81 -16.83 28.66
N PRO A 58 -8.11 -15.60 29.13
CA PRO A 58 -7.50 -14.39 28.59
C PRO A 58 -5.98 -14.40 28.73
N VAL A 59 -5.27 -13.95 27.72
CA VAL A 59 -3.80 -13.89 27.71
C VAL A 59 -3.36 -12.43 27.69
N LYS A 60 -2.57 -12.06 28.70
CA LYS A 60 -2.05 -10.69 28.81
C LYS A 60 -1.10 -10.37 27.67
N GLN A 61 -1.25 -9.16 27.08
CA GLN A 61 -0.35 -8.69 26.03
C GLN A 61 1.05 -8.38 26.60
N ASP A 62 2.08 -8.59 25.78
CA ASP A 62 3.46 -8.24 26.09
C ASP A 62 3.74 -6.80 25.61
N GLU A 63 3.72 -5.85 26.54
CA GLU A 63 3.93 -4.43 26.26
C GLU A 63 5.29 -4.13 25.60
N SER A 64 6.31 -4.98 25.85
CA SER A 64 7.63 -4.80 25.23
C SER A 64 7.63 -4.99 23.73
N LYS A 65 6.59 -5.64 23.17
CA LYS A 65 6.38 -5.88 21.74
C LYS A 65 5.37 -4.93 21.10
N SER A 66 4.86 -3.98 21.87
CA SER A 66 3.87 -3.04 21.37
C SER A 66 4.50 -2.07 20.34
N SER A 67 3.71 -1.70 19.35
CA SER A 67 4.05 -0.65 18.39
C SER A 67 2.81 0.20 18.10
N TYR A 68 3.02 1.48 17.81
CA TYR A 68 1.91 2.37 17.51
C TYR A 68 1.76 2.59 16.01
N ALA A 69 0.67 2.09 15.43
CA ALA A 69 0.30 2.34 14.05
C ALA A 69 -0.50 3.66 13.96
N LYS A 70 0.14 4.72 13.43
CA LYS A 70 -0.51 6.02 13.24
C LYS A 70 -1.62 5.94 12.21
N MET A 71 -2.61 6.85 12.35
CA MET A 71 -3.62 7.03 11.30
C MET A 71 -2.97 7.40 9.97
N LEU A 72 -3.51 6.86 8.89
CA LEU A 72 -3.09 7.23 7.54
C LEU A 72 -3.47 8.69 7.28
N THR A 73 -2.59 9.43 6.60
CA THR A 73 -2.83 10.80 6.15
C THR A 73 -2.61 10.91 4.65
N LYS A 74 -3.11 11.97 4.03
CA LYS A 74 -2.92 12.20 2.58
C LYS A 74 -1.45 12.41 2.23
N GLU A 75 -0.70 13.04 3.11
CA GLU A 75 0.73 13.33 2.96
C GLU A 75 1.57 12.04 2.86
N LEU A 76 1.14 10.98 3.56
CA LEU A 76 1.78 9.67 3.46
C LEU A 76 1.78 9.11 2.03
N GLY A 77 0.80 9.51 1.22
CA GLY A 77 0.69 9.11 -0.18
C GLY A 77 1.70 9.78 -1.13
N HIS A 78 2.40 10.82 -0.70
CA HIS A 78 3.41 11.47 -1.54
C HIS A 78 4.61 10.52 -1.74
N ILE A 79 4.87 10.17 -3.00
CA ILE A 79 5.93 9.20 -3.34
C ILE A 79 7.28 9.92 -3.26
N ASP A 80 8.17 9.42 -2.41
CA ASP A 80 9.58 9.73 -2.43
C ASP A 80 10.32 8.70 -3.28
N PHE A 81 10.71 9.09 -4.49
CA PHE A 81 11.43 8.22 -5.42
C PHE A 81 12.85 7.90 -4.98
N SER A 82 13.39 8.51 -3.93
CA SER A 82 14.71 8.15 -3.37
C SER A 82 14.71 6.79 -2.66
N GLY A 83 13.55 6.26 -2.29
CA GLY A 83 13.37 4.91 -1.79
C GLY A 83 13.61 3.83 -2.86
N SER A 84 13.59 2.57 -2.46
CA SER A 84 13.68 1.45 -3.40
C SER A 84 12.37 1.24 -4.18
N ALA A 85 12.46 0.68 -5.40
CA ALA A 85 11.28 0.35 -6.20
C ALA A 85 10.34 -0.62 -5.46
N VAL A 86 10.89 -1.54 -4.65
CA VAL A 86 10.12 -2.48 -3.83
C VAL A 86 9.31 -1.76 -2.75
N GLU A 87 9.93 -0.80 -2.04
CA GLU A 87 9.24 -0.04 -1.00
C GLU A 87 8.15 0.85 -1.59
N ILE A 88 8.42 1.50 -2.72
CA ILE A 88 7.44 2.35 -3.40
C ILE A 88 6.29 1.51 -3.97
N GLU A 89 6.54 0.34 -4.54
CA GLU A 89 5.50 -0.59 -4.98
C GLU A 89 4.58 -0.99 -3.83
N ARG A 90 5.17 -1.35 -2.68
CA ARG A 90 4.42 -1.70 -1.46
C ARG A 90 3.63 -0.52 -0.92
N LEU A 91 4.18 0.69 -0.96
CA LEU A 91 3.47 1.91 -0.58
C LEU A 91 2.23 2.13 -1.47
N ILE A 92 2.40 2.04 -2.80
CA ILE A 92 1.30 2.19 -3.76
C ILE A 92 0.21 1.17 -3.48
N ARG A 93 0.56 -0.09 -3.30
CA ARG A 93 -0.35 -1.18 -3.03
C ARG A 93 -1.01 -1.06 -1.65
N GLY A 94 -0.24 -0.73 -0.62
CA GLY A 94 -0.73 -0.58 0.76
C GLY A 94 -1.68 0.62 0.94
N LEU A 95 -1.52 1.69 0.16
CA LEU A 95 -2.38 2.89 0.21
C LEU A 95 -3.54 2.87 -0.79
N ASN A 96 -3.70 1.79 -1.55
CA ASN A 96 -4.83 1.60 -2.45
C ASN A 96 -6.01 1.01 -1.63
N SER A 97 -7.20 1.60 -1.58
CA SER A 97 -7.71 2.73 -2.36
C SER A 97 -7.52 4.11 -1.69
N TRP A 98 -7.25 4.18 -0.41
CA TRP A 98 -7.10 5.42 0.34
C TRP A 98 -5.87 5.38 1.26
N PRO A 99 -5.10 6.47 1.38
CA PRO A 99 -5.25 7.79 0.75
C PRO A 99 -4.81 7.85 -0.72
N SER A 100 -4.32 6.78 -1.30
CA SER A 100 -3.68 6.62 -2.61
C SER A 100 -2.27 7.25 -2.68
N ALA A 101 -1.36 6.58 -3.37
CA ALA A 101 -0.03 7.09 -3.64
C ALA A 101 -0.04 8.07 -4.82
N TYR A 102 0.73 9.14 -4.75
CA TYR A 102 0.75 10.18 -5.77
C TYR A 102 2.11 10.87 -5.92
N THR A 103 2.30 11.47 -7.07
CA THR A 103 3.40 12.36 -7.41
C THR A 103 2.87 13.56 -8.21
N LYS A 104 3.78 14.35 -8.81
CA LYS A 104 3.43 15.41 -9.74
C LYS A 104 3.91 15.08 -11.16
N TYR A 105 3.08 15.38 -12.14
CA TYR A 105 3.40 15.34 -13.54
C TYR A 105 2.92 16.65 -14.20
N GLU A 106 3.82 17.42 -14.76
CA GLU A 106 3.54 18.75 -15.34
C GLU A 106 2.76 19.68 -14.38
N GLY A 107 3.13 19.67 -13.09
CA GLY A 107 2.52 20.47 -12.03
C GLY A 107 1.16 19.97 -11.52
N LYS A 108 0.58 18.93 -12.13
CA LYS A 108 -0.68 18.31 -11.72
C LYS A 108 -0.43 17.07 -10.87
N THR A 109 -1.37 16.75 -9.98
CA THR A 109 -1.31 15.52 -9.20
C THR A 109 -1.54 14.31 -10.10
N LEU A 110 -0.58 13.38 -10.09
CA LEU A 110 -0.66 12.08 -10.74
C LEU A 110 -0.74 11.00 -9.67
N LYS A 111 -1.90 10.39 -9.47
CA LYS A 111 -2.03 9.22 -8.60
C LYS A 111 -1.56 7.98 -9.34
N ILE A 112 -0.88 7.10 -8.61
CA ILE A 112 -0.43 5.81 -9.13
C ILE A 112 -1.22 4.72 -8.41
N TRP A 113 -1.99 3.95 -9.19
CA TRP A 113 -2.89 2.93 -8.67
C TRP A 113 -2.32 1.53 -8.78
N LYS A 114 -1.48 1.30 -9.79
CA LYS A 114 -0.83 0.01 -9.99
C LYS A 114 0.57 0.21 -10.54
N SER A 115 1.52 -0.50 -9.97
CA SER A 115 2.91 -0.54 -10.40
C SER A 115 3.49 -1.94 -10.18
N ARG A 116 4.67 -2.16 -10.71
CA ARG A 116 5.50 -3.31 -10.36
C ARG A 116 6.98 -2.92 -10.40
N VAL A 117 7.81 -3.69 -9.73
CA VAL A 117 9.26 -3.56 -9.86
C VAL A 117 9.68 -4.09 -11.24
N ALA A 118 10.40 -3.27 -12.01
CA ALA A 118 10.84 -3.66 -13.34
C ALA A 118 11.94 -4.72 -13.26
N GLU A 119 11.84 -5.75 -14.10
CA GLU A 119 12.89 -6.75 -14.25
C GLU A 119 14.06 -6.19 -15.08
N ASN A 120 15.31 -6.61 -14.77
CA ASN A 120 16.51 -6.27 -15.53
C ASN A 120 16.83 -4.77 -15.67
N SER A 121 16.60 -3.99 -14.62
CA SER A 121 16.82 -2.53 -14.61
C SER A 121 18.30 -2.11 -14.39
N GLU A 122 19.25 -3.03 -14.36
CA GLU A 122 20.66 -2.73 -14.04
C GLU A 122 21.30 -1.67 -14.96
N LYS A 123 20.86 -1.56 -16.21
CA LYS A 123 21.38 -0.57 -17.17
C LYS A 123 20.77 0.83 -17.01
N GLU A 124 19.68 0.96 -16.28
CA GLU A 124 18.92 2.20 -16.16
C GLU A 124 19.25 2.97 -14.87
N GLN A 125 20.05 2.41 -13.96
CA GLN A 125 20.33 2.92 -12.60
C GLN A 125 21.20 4.18 -12.51
N GLN A 126 21.41 4.92 -13.59
CA GLN A 126 22.27 6.11 -13.59
C GLN A 126 21.51 7.44 -13.60
N GLN A 127 20.18 7.41 -13.51
CA GLN A 127 19.37 8.63 -13.55
C GLN A 127 18.95 9.07 -12.13
N LYS A 128 18.67 10.36 -11.99
CA LYS A 128 18.13 10.90 -10.74
C LYS A 128 16.79 10.22 -10.39
N PRO A 129 16.56 9.83 -9.13
CA PRO A 129 15.26 9.31 -8.69
C PRO A 129 14.10 10.23 -9.11
N GLY A 130 12.99 9.64 -9.54
CA GLY A 130 11.84 10.34 -10.12
C GLY A 130 11.93 10.56 -11.63
N THR A 131 13.09 10.31 -12.28
CA THR A 131 13.24 10.47 -13.72
C THR A 131 12.54 9.32 -14.47
N ILE A 132 11.73 9.65 -15.47
CA ILE A 132 11.21 8.68 -16.45
C ILE A 132 12.39 8.22 -17.30
N VAL A 133 12.75 6.95 -17.21
CA VAL A 133 13.89 6.37 -17.93
C VAL A 133 13.47 5.72 -19.24
N ARG A 134 12.22 5.28 -19.33
CA ARG A 134 11.67 4.63 -20.53
C ARG A 134 10.16 4.75 -20.56
N VAL A 135 9.61 4.83 -21.75
CA VAL A 135 8.16 4.74 -22.03
C VAL A 135 7.97 3.68 -23.11
N THR A 136 7.03 2.78 -22.91
CA THR A 136 6.59 1.80 -23.91
C THR A 136 5.15 2.12 -24.34
N ASP A 137 4.52 1.28 -25.14
CA ASP A 137 3.13 1.50 -25.58
C ASP A 137 2.11 1.38 -24.43
N ASP A 138 2.49 0.73 -23.30
CA ASP A 138 1.59 0.37 -22.22
C ASP A 138 2.11 0.71 -20.82
N SER A 139 3.35 1.18 -20.68
CA SER A 139 4.02 1.38 -19.40
C SER A 139 4.94 2.60 -19.39
N ILE A 140 5.11 3.20 -18.20
CA ILE A 140 6.09 4.26 -17.91
C ILE A 140 7.04 3.71 -16.87
N TYR A 141 8.35 3.82 -17.10
CA TYR A 141 9.40 3.34 -16.20
C TYR A 141 10.08 4.51 -15.53
N VAL A 142 10.12 4.51 -14.21
CA VAL A 142 10.62 5.60 -13.39
C VAL A 142 11.81 5.12 -12.54
N GLN A 143 12.92 5.85 -12.61
CA GLN A 143 14.08 5.62 -11.76
C GLN A 143 13.72 5.82 -10.30
N THR A 144 14.15 4.91 -9.44
CA THR A 144 14.07 5.02 -7.98
C THR A 144 15.47 5.02 -7.38
N GLY A 145 15.59 5.18 -6.08
CA GLY A 145 16.89 5.12 -5.40
C GLY A 145 17.56 3.75 -5.53
N ASP A 146 16.76 2.70 -5.63
CA ASP A 146 17.22 1.33 -5.92
C ASP A 146 16.20 0.62 -6.83
N GLY A 147 16.62 0.34 -8.06
CA GLY A 147 15.79 -0.27 -9.10
C GLY A 147 14.94 0.74 -9.89
N VAL A 148 14.04 0.21 -10.70
CA VAL A 148 13.12 0.96 -11.55
C VAL A 148 11.70 0.50 -11.28
N LEU A 149 10.79 1.46 -11.17
CA LEU A 149 9.36 1.23 -10.98
C LEU A 149 8.64 1.34 -12.32
N GLU A 150 7.88 0.32 -12.68
CA GLU A 150 6.99 0.33 -13.83
C GLU A 150 5.58 0.74 -13.41
N LEU A 151 5.06 1.81 -14.01
CA LEU A 151 3.70 2.31 -13.78
C LEU A 151 2.75 1.66 -14.78
N LEU A 152 1.64 1.11 -14.28
CA LEU A 152 0.66 0.35 -15.06
C LEU A 152 -0.71 1.00 -15.09
N GLU A 153 -1.11 1.66 -14.00
CA GLU A 153 -2.40 2.31 -13.87
C GLU A 153 -2.27 3.63 -13.11
N VAL A 154 -2.81 4.69 -13.68
CA VAL A 154 -2.64 6.06 -13.18
C VAL A 154 -3.95 6.85 -13.22
N GLN A 155 -3.95 7.99 -12.52
CA GLN A 155 -5.03 8.96 -12.57
C GLN A 155 -4.45 10.38 -12.49
N LEU A 156 -4.53 11.12 -13.58
CA LEU A 156 -4.19 12.54 -13.59
C LEU A 156 -5.31 13.35 -12.95
N GLU A 157 -4.94 14.42 -12.26
CA GLU A 157 -5.87 15.36 -11.65
C GLU A 157 -6.98 15.81 -12.61
N GLY A 158 -8.24 15.71 -12.17
CA GLY A 158 -9.42 16.01 -12.99
C GLY A 158 -9.79 14.95 -14.02
N LYS A 159 -9.10 13.81 -14.07
CA LYS A 159 -9.38 12.69 -14.99
C LYS A 159 -9.81 11.44 -14.24
N LYS A 160 -10.32 10.45 -14.96
CA LYS A 160 -10.62 9.12 -14.44
C LYS A 160 -9.34 8.30 -14.27
N ARG A 161 -9.37 7.33 -13.40
CA ARG A 161 -8.39 6.24 -13.29
C ARG A 161 -8.36 5.46 -14.61
N MET A 162 -7.18 5.16 -15.14
CA MET A 162 -6.99 4.50 -16.43
C MET A 162 -5.68 3.74 -16.50
N GLN A 163 -5.60 2.77 -17.39
CA GLN A 163 -4.35 2.09 -17.71
C GLN A 163 -3.36 3.09 -18.33
N VAL A 164 -2.05 2.87 -18.11
CA VAL A 164 -1.01 3.74 -18.68
C VAL A 164 -1.10 3.79 -20.20
N LYS A 165 -1.42 2.69 -20.89
CA LYS A 165 -1.64 2.67 -22.35
C LYS A 165 -2.68 3.70 -22.82
N ASP A 166 -3.77 3.87 -22.07
CA ASP A 166 -4.83 4.82 -22.40
C ASP A 166 -4.40 6.26 -22.06
N PHE A 167 -3.66 6.43 -20.98
CA PHE A 167 -3.05 7.71 -20.62
C PHE A 167 -2.09 8.21 -21.70
N LEU A 168 -1.28 7.33 -22.30
CA LEU A 168 -0.31 7.65 -23.33
C LEU A 168 -0.93 8.09 -24.67
N LEU A 169 -2.20 7.80 -24.93
CA LEU A 169 -2.91 8.32 -26.12
C LEU A 169 -3.09 9.84 -26.06
N GLY A 170 -3.25 10.41 -24.87
CA GLY A 170 -3.46 11.85 -24.67
C GLY A 170 -2.27 12.59 -24.07
N HIS A 171 -1.29 11.86 -23.54
CA HIS A 171 -0.12 12.40 -22.86
C HIS A 171 1.13 11.67 -23.36
N ARG A 172 2.19 12.42 -23.64
CA ARG A 172 3.44 11.84 -24.19
C ARG A 172 4.62 12.18 -23.27
N PRO A 173 4.69 11.61 -22.05
CA PRO A 173 5.85 11.79 -21.21
C PRO A 173 7.09 11.24 -21.94
N GLN A 174 8.18 11.98 -21.87
CA GLN A 174 9.43 11.58 -22.52
C GLN A 174 10.44 11.08 -21.48
N ALA A 175 11.34 10.21 -21.90
CA ALA A 175 12.50 9.86 -21.10
C ALA A 175 13.29 11.15 -20.75
N GLY A 176 13.73 11.25 -19.50
CA GLY A 176 14.34 12.46 -18.93
C GLY A 176 13.35 13.39 -18.20
N THR A 177 12.02 13.22 -18.37
CA THR A 177 11.04 13.95 -17.54
C THR A 177 11.13 13.49 -16.08
N VAL A 178 11.14 14.45 -15.15
CA VAL A 178 11.19 14.17 -13.71
C VAL A 178 9.80 14.31 -13.11
N LEU A 179 9.35 13.30 -12.40
CA LEU A 179 8.14 13.30 -11.58
C LEU A 179 8.45 13.85 -10.19
N GLY A 180 7.62 14.76 -9.64
CA GLY A 180 7.82 15.34 -8.30
C GLY A 180 7.53 16.83 -8.26
#